data_e776fb1f0090e10b1ecb67a72573710d
#
_entry.id   e776fb1f0090e10b1ecb67a72573710d
#
_cell.length_a   1.000
_cell.length_b   1.000
_cell.length_c   1.000
_cell.angle_alpha   90.00
_cell.angle_beta   90.00
_cell.angle_gamma   90.00
#
_symmetry.space_group_name_H-M   'P 1'
#
loop_
_entity.id
_entity.type
_entity.pdbx_description
1 polymer ?
#
loop_
_entity_poly.entity_id
_entity_poly.type
_entity_poly.pdbx_seq_one_letter_code
_entity_poly.pdbx_strand_id
1 'polypeptide(L)'
;MNITFPDGSVKQYEDGMTALQIAESISPRLRKATLAAEIDGSRTDAFRPIAGDHSIKLLTWEDEDGRWTMRHTAAHILAQAVKRVHPEAKLAIGPAIGTGFYYDFDAEPFTPEDLEQIQKEMEKIIAEALPLERFEMPRADAIKYFEEKGEPYKVELIQDLPEDAIISFYRQGDFTDLCAGPHVENTGKVKFVKLMSVAGAYWRGSEKNKMLQRIYGTAFEKKADLEEYITRMEEAKKRDHRKLGKELGLFALMEEGPGFPFFLPKGMVLRNTLLEYWREVHKRYGYVEISTPIILNQELWHRSGHWDHYKDNMYTTVIDDEDYAIKPMNCPGGMLVYKLEPHSYRELPLRMAELGLVHRHELSGALHGLFRVRCFTQDDAHIFMTWDQMEHEIQNVVRLFDEVYSTFGLTYQIEVSTMPEDHIGDKETWDFATDTLKKAIEHMGKSYVINEGDGAFYGPKLDFHLSDSLGRTWQCGTIQLDMQMPERFDLEYVGEDGQKHRPVMIHRVVLGSIERFIGVITEHFAGAFPTWLAPVQVKVLPLTDRTAQVCDNIASELDELGLRVEVDHRNEKLGYKIREAQLQRIPYMLVVGDRDVENGVVSVRSRKGGDLGAMTLDAFKEKILEEVKTRARD
;
A
#
# COMPACT_ATOMS: atom_id res chain seq x y z
N MET A 1 -13.06 -39.62 21.80
CA MET A 1 -12.16 -38.43 21.76
C MET A 1 -12.80 -37.26 22.48
N ASN A 2 -12.00 -36.46 23.18
CA ASN A 2 -12.44 -35.20 23.78
C ASN A 2 -12.04 -34.04 22.90
N ILE A 3 -12.98 -33.18 22.54
CA ILE A 3 -12.74 -32.03 21.70
C ILE A 3 -12.87 -30.76 22.53
N THR A 4 -11.79 -29.97 22.57
CA THR A 4 -11.75 -28.67 23.22
C THR A 4 -12.02 -27.56 22.18
N PHE A 5 -13.02 -26.75 22.44
CA PHE A 5 -13.39 -25.61 21.59
C PHE A 5 -12.70 -24.31 22.04
N PRO A 6 -12.67 -23.25 21.19
CA PRO A 6 -12.01 -21.98 21.51
C PRO A 6 -12.52 -21.27 22.75
N ASP A 7 -13.77 -21.55 23.18
CA ASP A 7 -14.38 -21.03 24.40
C ASP A 7 -13.96 -21.82 25.67
N GLY A 8 -13.07 -22.80 25.52
CA GLY A 8 -12.60 -23.67 26.58
C GLY A 8 -13.57 -24.83 26.93
N SER A 9 -14.72 -24.93 26.26
CA SER A 9 -15.64 -26.04 26.46
C SER A 9 -15.09 -27.35 25.90
N VAL A 10 -15.30 -28.46 26.62
CA VAL A 10 -14.88 -29.80 26.19
C VAL A 10 -16.11 -30.65 25.95
N LYS A 11 -16.19 -31.31 24.79
CA LYS A 11 -17.26 -32.25 24.48
C LYS A 11 -16.67 -33.59 24.01
N GLN A 12 -17.37 -34.67 24.35
CA GLN A 12 -16.97 -36.01 23.95
C GLN A 12 -17.65 -36.41 22.65
N TYR A 13 -16.86 -36.96 21.71
CA TYR A 13 -17.30 -37.46 20.40
C TYR A 13 -16.71 -38.85 20.14
N GLU A 14 -17.26 -39.54 19.15
CA GLU A 14 -16.72 -40.83 18.67
C GLU A 14 -15.43 -40.60 17.89
N ASP A 15 -14.46 -41.50 18.01
CA ASP A 15 -13.25 -41.49 17.19
C ASP A 15 -13.59 -41.71 15.71
N GLY A 16 -12.91 -40.98 14.82
CA GLY A 16 -13.16 -41.04 13.39
C GLY A 16 -14.22 -40.05 12.91
N MET A 17 -14.88 -39.29 13.77
CA MET A 17 -15.73 -38.17 13.32
C MET A 17 -14.91 -37.08 12.65
N THR A 18 -15.50 -36.44 11.65
CA THR A 18 -14.91 -35.29 10.95
C THR A 18 -15.32 -33.97 11.62
N ALA A 19 -14.57 -32.89 11.39
CA ALA A 19 -14.96 -31.56 11.86
C ALA A 19 -16.33 -31.11 11.31
N LEU A 20 -16.70 -31.55 10.10
CA LEU A 20 -18.04 -31.31 9.54
C LEU A 20 -19.15 -32.02 10.31
N GLN A 21 -18.94 -33.27 10.74
CA GLN A 21 -19.89 -34.00 11.56
C GLN A 21 -20.01 -33.41 12.97
N ILE A 22 -18.89 -32.94 13.53
CA ILE A 22 -18.88 -32.19 14.79
C ILE A 22 -19.67 -30.88 14.64
N ALA A 23 -19.45 -30.14 13.57
CA ALA A 23 -20.21 -28.92 13.26
C ALA A 23 -21.71 -29.21 13.11
N GLU A 24 -22.09 -30.32 12.48
CA GLU A 24 -23.49 -30.72 12.31
C GLU A 24 -24.15 -31.07 13.65
N SER A 25 -23.43 -31.72 14.55
CA SER A 25 -23.92 -32.00 15.90
C SER A 25 -24.22 -30.75 16.74
N ILE A 26 -23.55 -29.64 16.41
CA ILE A 26 -23.77 -28.32 17.01
C ILE A 26 -24.97 -27.63 16.36
N SER A 27 -24.92 -27.48 15.03
CA SER A 27 -26.06 -26.99 14.23
C SER A 27 -25.87 -27.25 12.73
N PRO A 28 -26.97 -27.52 11.99
CA PRO A 28 -26.93 -27.64 10.52
C PRO A 28 -26.42 -26.36 9.84
N ARG A 29 -26.66 -25.18 10.44
CA ARG A 29 -26.17 -23.89 9.92
C ARG A 29 -24.64 -23.83 9.98
N LEU A 30 -24.06 -24.24 11.11
CA LEU A 30 -22.60 -24.26 11.30
C LEU A 30 -21.95 -25.27 10.33
N ARG A 31 -22.53 -26.48 10.18
CA ARG A 31 -22.09 -27.47 9.20
C ARG A 31 -21.99 -26.88 7.79
N LYS A 32 -23.03 -26.13 7.40
CA LYS A 32 -23.08 -25.49 6.07
C LYS A 32 -22.03 -24.37 5.92
N ALA A 33 -21.77 -23.61 6.98
CA ALA A 33 -20.83 -22.50 6.98
C ALA A 33 -19.36 -22.95 7.09
N THR A 34 -19.10 -24.15 7.65
CA THR A 34 -17.73 -24.66 7.84
C THR A 34 -17.05 -24.96 6.50
N LEU A 35 -15.88 -24.39 6.31
CA LEU A 35 -15.03 -24.50 5.11
C LEU A 35 -13.80 -25.37 5.38
N ALA A 36 -13.19 -25.22 6.55
CA ALA A 36 -12.01 -25.95 7.01
C ALA A 36 -12.06 -26.12 8.53
N ALA A 37 -11.05 -26.72 9.12
CA ALA A 37 -10.83 -26.74 10.56
C ALA A 37 -9.39 -26.37 10.91
N GLU A 38 -9.18 -25.83 12.09
CA GLU A 38 -7.89 -25.74 12.73
C GLU A 38 -7.86 -26.78 13.85
N ILE A 39 -6.88 -27.67 13.81
CA ILE A 39 -6.69 -28.73 14.80
C ILE A 39 -5.31 -28.52 15.42
N ASP A 40 -5.25 -28.28 16.72
CA ASP A 40 -4.02 -28.00 17.47
C ASP A 40 -3.15 -26.92 16.82
N GLY A 41 -3.79 -25.83 16.33
CA GLY A 41 -3.12 -24.71 15.66
C GLY A 41 -2.77 -24.96 14.19
N SER A 42 -3.09 -26.13 13.62
CA SER A 42 -2.80 -26.44 12.23
C SER A 42 -4.06 -26.50 11.36
N ARG A 43 -4.06 -25.79 10.23
CA ARG A 43 -5.18 -25.84 9.25
C ARG A 43 -5.28 -27.22 8.59
N THR A 44 -6.48 -27.75 8.52
CA THR A 44 -6.76 -29.05 7.91
C THR A 44 -8.13 -29.06 7.23
N ASP A 45 -8.33 -30.07 6.36
CA ASP A 45 -9.62 -30.31 5.74
C ASP A 45 -10.68 -30.65 6.78
N ALA A 46 -11.83 -30.00 6.72
CA ALA A 46 -12.91 -30.26 7.67
C ALA A 46 -13.60 -31.64 7.47
N PHE A 47 -13.33 -32.31 6.35
CA PHE A 47 -13.87 -33.62 6.02
C PHE A 47 -12.93 -34.80 6.35
N ARG A 48 -11.76 -34.54 6.95
CA ARG A 48 -10.84 -35.59 7.40
C ARG A 48 -11.28 -36.19 8.74
N PRO A 49 -11.21 -37.53 8.89
CA PRO A 49 -11.45 -38.17 10.18
C PRO A 49 -10.45 -37.73 11.25
N ILE A 50 -10.94 -37.51 12.45
CA ILE A 50 -10.17 -37.07 13.63
C ILE A 50 -10.17 -38.23 14.64
N ALA A 51 -9.02 -38.52 15.24
CA ALA A 51 -8.91 -39.55 16.28
C ALA A 51 -8.01 -39.05 17.39
N GLY A 52 -8.45 -39.27 18.66
CA GLY A 52 -7.78 -38.77 19.86
C GLY A 52 -8.29 -37.39 20.31
N ASP A 53 -7.74 -36.93 21.41
CA ASP A 53 -8.13 -35.64 22.02
C ASP A 53 -7.41 -34.48 21.35
N HIS A 54 -8.17 -33.45 20.92
CA HIS A 54 -7.66 -32.32 20.17
C HIS A 54 -8.37 -31.02 20.56
N SER A 55 -7.68 -29.89 20.31
CA SER A 55 -8.27 -28.56 20.23
C SER A 55 -8.75 -28.31 18.81
N ILE A 56 -10.02 -27.90 18.63
CA ILE A 56 -10.60 -27.70 17.29
C ILE A 56 -11.29 -26.35 17.21
N LYS A 57 -10.92 -25.56 16.16
CA LYS A 57 -11.66 -24.39 15.71
C LYS A 57 -12.28 -24.68 14.34
N LEU A 58 -13.59 -24.46 14.22
CA LEU A 58 -14.30 -24.60 12.94
C LEU A 58 -14.15 -23.29 12.16
N LEU A 59 -13.53 -23.35 10.98
CA LEU A 59 -13.22 -22.21 10.15
C LEU A 59 -14.33 -21.95 9.14
N THR A 60 -14.87 -20.74 9.16
CA THR A 60 -15.94 -20.26 8.27
C THR A 60 -15.45 -19.15 7.35
N TRP A 61 -16.34 -18.54 6.58
CA TRP A 61 -16.02 -17.35 5.77
C TRP A 61 -15.54 -16.15 6.61
N GLU A 62 -15.99 -16.04 7.86
CA GLU A 62 -15.57 -14.95 8.76
C GLU A 62 -14.10 -15.05 9.17
N ASP A 63 -13.54 -16.28 9.14
CA ASP A 63 -12.15 -16.56 9.45
C ASP A 63 -11.28 -16.38 8.20
N GLU A 64 -10.08 -15.82 8.37
CA GLU A 64 -9.12 -15.65 7.27
C GLU A 64 -8.74 -16.98 6.63
N ASP A 65 -8.44 -17.98 7.45
CA ASP A 65 -8.07 -19.33 7.00
C ASP A 65 -9.23 -20.06 6.31
N GLY A 66 -10.47 -19.78 6.69
CA GLY A 66 -11.66 -20.27 5.96
C GLY A 66 -11.76 -19.66 4.57
N ARG A 67 -11.57 -18.34 4.46
CA ARG A 67 -11.51 -17.65 3.16
C ARG A 67 -10.36 -18.15 2.29
N TRP A 68 -9.18 -18.33 2.90
CA TRP A 68 -8.01 -18.86 2.23
C TRP A 68 -8.31 -20.26 1.63
N THR A 69 -8.88 -21.16 2.41
CA THR A 69 -9.20 -22.54 1.98
C THR A 69 -10.17 -22.55 0.81
N MET A 70 -11.21 -21.71 0.85
CA MET A 70 -12.16 -21.62 -0.27
C MET A 70 -11.50 -21.06 -1.54
N ARG A 71 -10.64 -20.05 -1.42
CA ARG A 71 -9.88 -19.47 -2.55
C ARG A 71 -8.84 -20.44 -3.09
N HIS A 72 -8.20 -21.23 -2.24
CA HIS A 72 -7.29 -22.29 -2.67
C HIS A 72 -8.02 -23.36 -3.50
N THR A 73 -9.22 -23.76 -3.08
CA THR A 73 -10.06 -24.65 -3.87
C THR A 73 -10.49 -24.00 -5.20
N ALA A 74 -10.78 -22.71 -5.21
CA ALA A 74 -11.06 -21.97 -6.46
C ALA A 74 -9.87 -21.99 -7.44
N ALA A 75 -8.62 -21.97 -6.95
CA ALA A 75 -7.43 -22.14 -7.79
C ALA A 75 -7.37 -23.53 -8.45
N HIS A 76 -7.74 -24.59 -7.72
CA HIS A 76 -7.85 -25.94 -8.31
C HIS A 76 -8.99 -26.06 -9.32
N ILE A 77 -10.13 -25.40 -9.07
CA ILE A 77 -11.24 -25.32 -10.05
C ILE A 77 -10.77 -24.58 -11.31
N LEU A 78 -9.97 -23.52 -11.19
CA LEU A 78 -9.36 -22.82 -12.32
C LEU A 78 -8.44 -23.78 -13.10
N ALA A 79 -7.57 -24.51 -12.41
CA ALA A 79 -6.66 -25.46 -13.07
C ALA A 79 -7.41 -26.55 -13.84
N GLN A 80 -8.47 -27.11 -13.26
CA GLN A 80 -9.34 -28.09 -13.94
C GLN A 80 -10.04 -27.47 -15.14
N ALA A 81 -10.58 -26.25 -15.01
CA ALA A 81 -11.25 -25.54 -16.11
C ALA A 81 -10.28 -25.27 -17.26
N VAL A 82 -9.05 -24.81 -16.97
CA VAL A 82 -8.02 -24.62 -18.00
C VAL A 82 -7.67 -25.93 -18.68
N LYS A 83 -7.49 -27.03 -17.96
CA LYS A 83 -7.21 -28.34 -18.55
C LYS A 83 -8.36 -28.88 -19.42
N ARG A 84 -9.62 -28.53 -19.10
CA ARG A 84 -10.78 -28.90 -19.94
C ARG A 84 -10.86 -28.06 -21.21
N VAL A 85 -10.49 -26.77 -21.18
CA VAL A 85 -10.55 -25.85 -22.34
C VAL A 85 -9.25 -25.90 -23.15
N HIS A 86 -8.10 -25.99 -22.50
CA HIS A 86 -6.75 -26.04 -23.07
C HIS A 86 -5.96 -27.25 -22.52
N PRO A 87 -6.21 -28.46 -23.02
CA PRO A 87 -5.60 -29.70 -22.51
C PRO A 87 -4.06 -29.71 -22.56
N GLU A 88 -3.47 -28.96 -23.50
CA GLU A 88 -2.03 -28.84 -23.72
C GLU A 88 -1.32 -27.96 -22.66
N ALA A 89 -2.05 -27.07 -21.96
CA ALA A 89 -1.48 -26.21 -20.94
C ALA A 89 -0.84 -27.05 -19.80
N LYS A 90 0.40 -26.71 -19.38
CA LYS A 90 1.09 -27.39 -18.28
C LYS A 90 0.84 -26.64 -16.98
N LEU A 91 0.61 -27.40 -15.92
CA LEU A 91 0.29 -26.89 -14.59
C LEU A 91 1.57 -26.58 -13.80
N ALA A 92 1.65 -25.39 -13.23
CA ALA A 92 2.74 -25.03 -12.30
C ALA A 92 2.22 -24.94 -10.86
N ILE A 93 1.91 -23.75 -10.35
CA ILE A 93 1.46 -23.54 -8.96
C ILE A 93 0.23 -22.64 -8.92
N GLY A 94 -0.62 -22.84 -7.88
CA GLY A 94 -1.86 -22.10 -7.73
C GLY A 94 -2.24 -21.81 -6.26
N PRO A 95 -1.57 -20.88 -5.56
CA PRO A 95 -1.92 -20.55 -4.19
C PRO A 95 -3.11 -19.60 -4.09
N ALA A 96 -3.77 -19.62 -2.94
CA ALA A 96 -4.60 -18.50 -2.51
C ALA A 96 -3.71 -17.32 -2.08
N ILE A 97 -4.19 -16.11 -2.34
CA ILE A 97 -3.57 -14.84 -1.94
C ILE A 97 -4.63 -13.94 -1.31
N GLY A 98 -4.25 -13.07 -0.40
CA GLY A 98 -5.08 -12.02 0.20
C GLY A 98 -6.60 -12.10 -0.09
N THR A 99 -7.06 -11.36 -1.09
CA THR A 99 -8.46 -11.33 -1.51
C THR A 99 -8.80 -12.23 -2.72
N GLY A 100 -7.87 -13.06 -3.17
CA GLY A 100 -8.06 -13.87 -4.37
C GLY A 100 -7.21 -15.13 -4.43
N PHE A 101 -6.94 -15.58 -5.63
CA PHE A 101 -6.06 -16.70 -5.95
C PHE A 101 -5.42 -16.46 -7.33
N TYR A 102 -4.39 -17.21 -7.65
CA TYR A 102 -3.91 -17.34 -9.02
C TYR A 102 -3.52 -18.78 -9.33
N TYR A 103 -3.28 -19.02 -10.61
CA TYR A 103 -2.66 -20.26 -11.06
C TYR A 103 -1.74 -19.96 -12.24
N ASP A 104 -0.55 -20.58 -12.25
CA ASP A 104 0.47 -20.42 -13.29
C ASP A 104 0.41 -21.57 -14.26
N PHE A 105 0.38 -21.24 -15.56
CA PHE A 105 0.32 -22.18 -16.66
C PHE A 105 1.47 -21.95 -17.63
N ASP A 106 2.10 -23.01 -18.07
CA ASP A 106 2.93 -22.99 -19.28
C ASP A 106 2.00 -23.26 -20.48
N ALA A 107 1.61 -22.18 -21.14
CA ALA A 107 0.67 -22.17 -22.25
C ALA A 107 0.95 -20.96 -23.17
N GLU A 108 0.38 -20.99 -24.37
CA GLU A 108 0.27 -19.79 -25.20
C GLU A 108 -0.52 -18.69 -24.45
N PRO A 109 -0.31 -17.41 -24.79
CA PRO A 109 -0.99 -16.30 -24.14
C PRO A 109 -2.52 -16.43 -24.20
N PHE A 110 -3.18 -16.42 -23.05
CA PHE A 110 -4.63 -16.46 -22.98
C PHE A 110 -5.26 -15.16 -23.47
N THR A 111 -6.25 -15.29 -24.35
CA THR A 111 -7.06 -14.17 -24.84
C THR A 111 -8.22 -13.83 -23.90
N PRO A 112 -8.87 -12.66 -24.03
CA PRO A 112 -10.10 -12.37 -23.30
C PRO A 112 -11.22 -13.41 -23.51
N GLU A 113 -11.32 -13.95 -24.72
CA GLU A 113 -12.26 -14.99 -25.11
C GLU A 113 -11.98 -16.31 -24.38
N ASP A 114 -10.70 -16.67 -24.21
CA ASP A 114 -10.29 -17.84 -23.43
C ASP A 114 -10.70 -17.67 -21.97
N LEU A 115 -10.48 -16.49 -21.38
CA LEU A 115 -10.90 -16.21 -20.00
C LEU A 115 -12.40 -16.36 -19.81
N GLU A 116 -13.22 -15.92 -20.78
CA GLU A 116 -14.67 -16.10 -20.71
C GLU A 116 -15.08 -17.58 -20.78
N GLN A 117 -14.39 -18.38 -21.61
CA GLN A 117 -14.64 -19.81 -21.71
C GLN A 117 -14.23 -20.55 -20.45
N ILE A 118 -13.04 -20.22 -19.91
CA ILE A 118 -12.54 -20.80 -18.66
C ILE A 118 -13.47 -20.42 -17.50
N GLN A 119 -13.95 -19.15 -17.42
CA GLN A 119 -14.90 -18.71 -16.42
C GLN A 119 -16.20 -19.55 -16.46
N LYS A 120 -16.77 -19.77 -17.62
CA LYS A 120 -17.97 -20.60 -17.80
C LYS A 120 -17.73 -22.07 -17.42
N GLU A 121 -16.53 -22.58 -17.69
CA GLU A 121 -16.19 -23.96 -17.32
C GLU A 121 -16.00 -24.09 -15.80
N MET A 122 -15.39 -23.07 -15.12
CA MET A 122 -15.34 -23.02 -13.66
C MET A 122 -16.75 -23.05 -13.04
N GLU A 123 -17.68 -22.29 -13.58
CA GLU A 123 -19.07 -22.25 -13.10
C GLU A 123 -19.77 -23.62 -13.23
N LYS A 124 -19.49 -24.39 -14.31
CA LYS A 124 -19.97 -25.76 -14.45
C LYS A 124 -19.38 -26.71 -13.41
N ILE A 125 -18.04 -26.65 -13.19
CA ILE A 125 -17.37 -27.49 -12.20
C ILE A 125 -17.90 -27.21 -10.79
N ILE A 126 -18.19 -25.93 -10.47
CA ILE A 126 -18.84 -25.54 -9.22
C ILE A 126 -20.24 -26.16 -9.10
N ALA A 127 -21.02 -26.10 -10.16
CA ALA A 127 -22.38 -26.68 -10.21
C ALA A 127 -22.37 -28.20 -10.10
N GLU A 128 -21.35 -28.89 -10.60
CA GLU A 128 -21.13 -30.33 -10.46
C GLU A 128 -20.95 -30.78 -9.02
N ALA A 129 -20.53 -29.86 -8.10
CA ALA A 129 -20.30 -30.10 -6.68
C ALA A 129 -19.41 -31.35 -6.43
N LEU A 130 -18.32 -31.47 -7.18
CA LEU A 130 -17.39 -32.59 -7.13
C LEU A 130 -16.73 -32.70 -5.75
N PRO A 131 -16.72 -33.85 -5.09
CA PRO A 131 -16.02 -34.05 -3.84
C PRO A 131 -14.51 -33.87 -4.02
N LEU A 132 -13.83 -33.34 -3.03
CA LEU A 132 -12.37 -33.30 -2.98
C LEU A 132 -11.86 -34.46 -2.16
N GLU A 133 -11.05 -35.31 -2.77
CA GLU A 133 -10.47 -36.49 -2.14
C GLU A 133 -8.96 -36.31 -1.98
N ARG A 134 -8.49 -36.28 -0.74
CA ARG A 134 -7.06 -36.25 -0.43
C ARG A 134 -6.51 -37.68 -0.42
N PHE A 135 -5.36 -37.88 -1.04
CA PHE A 135 -4.62 -39.12 -0.97
C PHE A 135 -3.11 -38.87 -1.06
N GLU A 136 -2.32 -39.90 -0.78
CA GLU A 136 -0.86 -39.83 -0.74
C GLU A 136 -0.27 -40.85 -1.68
N MET A 137 0.88 -40.58 -2.27
CA MET A 137 1.66 -41.53 -3.05
C MET A 137 3.13 -41.52 -2.63
N PRO A 138 3.85 -42.64 -2.73
CA PRO A 138 5.31 -42.65 -2.67
C PRO A 138 5.91 -41.74 -3.75
N ARG A 139 7.05 -41.12 -3.45
CA ARG A 139 7.70 -40.17 -4.36
C ARG A 139 7.92 -40.71 -5.78
N ALA A 140 8.39 -41.95 -5.91
CA ALA A 140 8.64 -42.55 -7.22
C ALA A 140 7.35 -42.71 -8.05
N ASP A 141 6.24 -43.09 -7.41
CA ASP A 141 4.92 -43.23 -8.07
C ASP A 141 4.36 -41.85 -8.43
N ALA A 142 4.55 -40.87 -7.57
CA ALA A 142 4.12 -39.47 -7.79
C ALA A 142 4.86 -38.85 -8.99
N ILE A 143 6.16 -39.01 -9.09
CA ILE A 143 6.95 -38.57 -10.25
C ILE A 143 6.47 -39.24 -11.52
N LYS A 144 6.38 -40.57 -11.51
CA LYS A 144 5.90 -41.34 -12.68
C LYS A 144 4.51 -40.88 -13.11
N TYR A 145 3.57 -40.68 -12.19
CA TYR A 145 2.21 -40.21 -12.49
C TYR A 145 2.23 -38.87 -13.24
N PHE A 146 3.04 -37.89 -12.83
CA PHE A 146 3.08 -36.59 -13.51
C PHE A 146 3.92 -36.62 -14.80
N GLU A 147 4.93 -37.49 -14.90
CA GLU A 147 5.62 -37.75 -16.18
C GLU A 147 4.67 -38.28 -17.23
N GLU A 148 3.85 -39.28 -16.87
CA GLU A 148 2.82 -39.85 -17.77
C GLU A 148 1.74 -38.82 -18.15
N LYS A 149 1.42 -37.87 -17.26
CA LYS A 149 0.50 -36.77 -17.52
C LYS A 149 1.15 -35.60 -18.28
N GLY A 150 2.46 -35.63 -18.45
CA GLY A 150 3.23 -34.58 -19.12
C GLY A 150 3.24 -33.24 -18.36
N GLU A 151 3.31 -33.26 -17.02
CA GLU A 151 3.31 -32.10 -16.14
C GLU A 151 4.72 -31.89 -15.52
N PRO A 152 5.70 -31.32 -16.26
CA PRO A 152 7.08 -31.25 -15.85
C PRO A 152 7.30 -30.41 -14.60
N TYR A 153 6.53 -29.33 -14.40
CA TYR A 153 6.65 -28.46 -13.23
C TYR A 153 6.24 -29.18 -11.94
N LYS A 154 5.25 -30.10 -12.01
CA LYS A 154 4.87 -30.93 -10.85
C LYS A 154 5.96 -31.93 -10.51
N VAL A 155 6.62 -32.52 -11.52
CA VAL A 155 7.77 -33.40 -11.31
C VAL A 155 8.91 -32.64 -10.60
N GLU A 156 9.26 -31.45 -11.09
CA GLU A 156 10.29 -30.59 -10.49
C GLU A 156 9.95 -30.22 -9.03
N LEU A 157 8.69 -29.85 -8.75
CA LEU A 157 8.24 -29.54 -7.39
C LEU A 157 8.38 -30.76 -6.45
N ILE A 158 8.04 -31.97 -6.90
CA ILE A 158 8.17 -33.19 -6.10
C ILE A 158 9.65 -33.50 -5.81
N GLN A 159 10.54 -33.30 -6.80
CA GLN A 159 11.97 -33.54 -6.66
C GLN A 159 12.62 -32.62 -5.61
N ASP A 160 12.12 -31.39 -5.49
CA ASP A 160 12.64 -30.39 -4.54
C ASP A 160 12.13 -30.57 -3.10
N LEU A 161 11.09 -31.37 -2.88
CA LEU A 161 10.61 -31.62 -1.52
C LEU A 161 11.67 -32.38 -0.70
N PRO A 162 11.77 -32.16 0.63
CA PRO A 162 12.61 -32.95 1.52
C PRO A 162 12.38 -34.46 1.36
N GLU A 163 13.38 -35.29 1.58
CA GLU A 163 13.28 -36.76 1.37
C GLU A 163 12.16 -37.43 2.19
N ASP A 164 11.91 -36.91 3.40
CA ASP A 164 10.89 -37.35 4.34
C ASP A 164 9.51 -36.71 4.15
N ALA A 165 9.37 -35.81 3.18
CA ALA A 165 8.11 -35.11 2.96
C ALA A 165 7.00 -36.06 2.50
N ILE A 166 5.81 -35.90 3.11
CA ILE A 166 4.57 -36.56 2.67
C ILE A 166 4.09 -35.89 1.39
N ILE A 167 3.99 -36.68 0.33
CA ILE A 167 3.54 -36.18 -0.97
C ILE A 167 2.04 -36.46 -1.10
N SER A 168 1.25 -35.40 -1.00
CA SER A 168 -0.21 -35.45 -1.02
C SER A 168 -0.80 -34.86 -2.29
N PHE A 169 -1.96 -35.34 -2.63
CA PHE A 169 -2.74 -34.99 -3.82
C PHE A 169 -4.17 -34.75 -3.44
N TYR A 170 -4.81 -33.91 -4.25
CA TYR A 170 -6.26 -33.75 -4.21
C TYR A 170 -6.86 -34.07 -5.57
N ARG A 171 -7.88 -34.93 -5.56
CA ARG A 171 -8.68 -35.28 -6.72
C ARG A 171 -10.06 -34.67 -6.63
N GLN A 172 -10.52 -34.07 -7.73
CA GLN A 172 -11.88 -33.56 -7.91
C GLN A 172 -12.40 -34.02 -9.28
N GLY A 173 -13.23 -35.08 -9.28
CA GLY A 173 -13.69 -35.71 -10.50
C GLY A 173 -12.54 -36.29 -11.34
N ASP A 174 -12.39 -35.79 -12.57
CA ASP A 174 -11.36 -36.18 -13.53
C ASP A 174 -10.00 -35.44 -13.35
N PHE A 175 -9.93 -34.48 -12.45
CA PHE A 175 -8.75 -33.67 -12.22
C PHE A 175 -8.02 -34.08 -10.92
N THR A 176 -6.69 -34.15 -10.98
CA THR A 176 -5.84 -34.44 -9.84
C THR A 176 -4.65 -33.49 -9.85
N ASP A 177 -4.35 -32.86 -8.69
CA ASP A 177 -3.22 -31.98 -8.53
C ASP A 177 -2.36 -32.32 -7.31
N LEU A 178 -1.06 -32.01 -7.39
CA LEU A 178 -0.10 -32.03 -6.27
C LEU A 178 -0.42 -30.88 -5.31
N CYS A 179 -0.78 -31.20 -4.09
CA CYS A 179 -1.16 -30.16 -3.13
C CYS A 179 -1.10 -30.66 -1.67
N ALA A 180 -0.63 -29.77 -0.78
CA ALA A 180 -0.63 -30.01 0.66
C ALA A 180 -2.01 -29.73 1.33
N GLY A 181 -2.89 -28.98 0.67
CA GLY A 181 -4.18 -28.55 1.23
C GLY A 181 -4.07 -27.36 2.18
N PRO A 182 -5.12 -27.10 3.00
CA PRO A 182 -6.43 -27.75 2.95
C PRO A 182 -7.34 -27.24 1.83
N HIS A 183 -8.42 -28.00 1.59
CA HIS A 183 -9.49 -27.68 0.66
C HIS A 183 -10.87 -27.79 1.32
N VAL A 184 -11.89 -27.20 0.68
CA VAL A 184 -13.28 -27.43 1.07
C VAL A 184 -13.76 -28.80 0.62
N GLU A 185 -14.86 -29.31 1.19
CA GLU A 185 -15.34 -30.68 0.97
C GLU A 185 -15.74 -31.02 -0.47
N ASN A 186 -16.21 -30.02 -1.23
CA ASN A 186 -16.60 -30.17 -2.64
C ASN A 186 -16.54 -28.82 -3.38
N THR A 187 -16.47 -28.87 -4.71
CA THR A 187 -16.37 -27.67 -5.56
C THR A 187 -17.58 -26.73 -5.43
N GLY A 188 -18.75 -27.24 -5.05
CA GLY A 188 -19.98 -26.45 -4.85
C GLY A 188 -19.95 -25.51 -3.62
N LYS A 189 -18.95 -25.65 -2.73
CA LYS A 189 -18.71 -24.69 -1.64
C LYS A 189 -18.13 -23.36 -2.16
N VAL A 190 -17.45 -23.36 -3.31
CA VAL A 190 -16.96 -22.15 -3.97
C VAL A 190 -18.11 -21.57 -4.78
N LYS A 191 -18.85 -20.58 -4.22
CA LYS A 191 -20.12 -20.15 -4.81
C LYS A 191 -19.99 -19.11 -5.91
N PHE A 192 -19.23 -18.06 -5.66
CA PHE A 192 -19.12 -16.90 -6.57
C PHE A 192 -17.67 -16.63 -6.88
N VAL A 193 -17.27 -16.93 -8.09
CA VAL A 193 -15.89 -16.79 -8.59
C VAL A 193 -15.85 -15.84 -9.77
N LYS A 194 -14.75 -15.08 -9.89
CA LYS A 194 -14.50 -14.21 -11.04
C LYS A 194 -13.03 -14.24 -11.42
N LEU A 195 -12.73 -14.51 -12.69
CA LEU A 195 -11.40 -14.29 -13.25
C LEU A 195 -11.18 -12.80 -13.50
N MET A 196 -10.02 -12.29 -13.10
CA MET A 196 -9.74 -10.85 -13.06
C MET A 196 -8.78 -10.41 -14.16
N SER A 197 -7.69 -11.11 -14.37
CA SER A 197 -6.64 -10.72 -15.33
C SER A 197 -5.69 -11.87 -15.63
N VAL A 198 -4.92 -11.70 -16.72
CA VAL A 198 -3.74 -12.51 -17.05
C VAL A 198 -2.49 -11.64 -16.96
N ALA A 199 -1.39 -12.21 -16.50
CA ALA A 199 -0.07 -11.58 -16.51
C ALA A 199 1.02 -12.63 -16.78
N GLY A 200 2.16 -12.20 -17.35
CA GLY A 200 3.37 -13.00 -17.38
C GLY A 200 3.99 -13.13 -16.00
N ALA A 201 4.46 -14.30 -15.64
CA ALA A 201 5.20 -14.56 -14.40
C ALA A 201 6.34 -15.52 -14.64
N TYR A 202 7.57 -15.16 -14.27
CA TYR A 202 8.70 -16.07 -14.41
C TYR A 202 8.61 -17.23 -13.42
N TRP A 203 8.84 -18.44 -13.89
CA TRP A 203 8.90 -19.61 -13.03
C TRP A 203 9.87 -19.39 -11.85
N ARG A 204 9.38 -19.62 -10.62
CA ARG A 204 10.13 -19.34 -9.36
C ARG A 204 10.65 -17.91 -9.23
N GLY A 205 10.00 -16.96 -9.89
CA GLY A 205 10.35 -15.53 -9.80
C GLY A 205 11.69 -15.13 -10.43
N SER A 206 12.36 -16.03 -11.16
CA SER A 206 13.65 -15.75 -11.79
C SER A 206 13.50 -15.45 -13.27
N GLU A 207 13.99 -14.28 -13.72
CA GLU A 207 14.01 -13.88 -15.14
C GLU A 207 14.79 -14.85 -16.04
N LYS A 208 15.64 -15.71 -15.46
CA LYS A 208 16.37 -16.74 -16.19
C LYS A 208 15.49 -17.94 -16.55
N ASN A 209 14.35 -18.10 -15.90
CA ASN A 209 13.41 -19.18 -16.11
C ASN A 209 12.35 -18.79 -17.14
N LYS A 210 11.59 -19.79 -17.61
CA LYS A 210 10.51 -19.58 -18.56
C LYS A 210 9.43 -18.65 -17.98
N MET A 211 8.92 -17.75 -18.81
CA MET A 211 7.77 -16.94 -18.49
C MET A 211 6.49 -17.76 -18.68
N LEU A 212 5.71 -17.89 -17.61
CA LEU A 212 4.43 -18.58 -17.56
C LEU A 212 3.27 -17.59 -17.67
N GLN A 213 2.07 -18.11 -17.97
CA GLN A 213 0.83 -17.35 -17.98
C GLN A 213 0.15 -17.49 -16.62
N ARG A 214 0.05 -16.39 -15.85
CA ARG A 214 -0.62 -16.34 -14.57
C ARG A 214 -2.02 -15.79 -14.71
N ILE A 215 -3.03 -16.60 -14.38
CA ILE A 215 -4.43 -16.16 -14.34
C ILE A 215 -4.78 -15.82 -12.89
N TYR A 216 -5.21 -14.59 -12.65
CA TYR A 216 -5.71 -14.13 -11.36
C TYR A 216 -7.24 -14.28 -11.29
N GLY A 217 -7.74 -14.70 -10.13
CA GLY A 217 -9.15 -14.76 -9.84
C GLY A 217 -9.46 -14.39 -8.40
N THR A 218 -10.75 -14.25 -8.11
CA THR A 218 -11.25 -14.05 -6.73
C THR A 218 -12.49 -14.89 -6.51
N ALA A 219 -12.78 -15.21 -5.23
CA ALA A 219 -13.97 -15.95 -4.84
C ALA A 219 -14.56 -15.39 -3.55
N PHE A 220 -15.91 -15.35 -3.49
CA PHE A 220 -16.68 -14.84 -2.38
C PHE A 220 -17.84 -15.78 -2.03
N GLU A 221 -18.29 -15.73 -0.76
CA GLU A 221 -19.44 -16.51 -0.31
C GLU A 221 -20.76 -15.92 -0.82
N LYS A 222 -20.84 -14.59 -0.98
CA LYS A 222 -22.04 -13.86 -1.42
C LYS A 222 -21.78 -13.12 -2.73
N LYS A 223 -22.80 -13.13 -3.59
CA LYS A 223 -22.74 -12.44 -4.90
C LYS A 223 -22.57 -10.93 -4.73
N ALA A 224 -23.27 -10.34 -3.77
CA ALA A 224 -23.20 -8.90 -3.50
C ALA A 224 -21.76 -8.47 -3.13
N ASP A 225 -21.07 -9.25 -2.30
CA ASP A 225 -19.69 -8.95 -1.87
C ASP A 225 -18.71 -9.05 -3.06
N LEU A 226 -18.95 -10.00 -3.97
CA LEU A 226 -18.17 -10.09 -5.22
C LEU A 226 -18.42 -8.90 -6.14
N GLU A 227 -19.67 -8.49 -6.33
CA GLU A 227 -20.04 -7.33 -7.16
C GLU A 227 -19.47 -6.04 -6.61
N GLU A 228 -19.53 -5.85 -5.29
CA GLU A 228 -18.89 -4.71 -4.61
C GLU A 228 -17.38 -4.72 -4.82
N TYR A 229 -16.73 -5.87 -4.64
CA TYR A 229 -15.29 -6.02 -4.88
C TYR A 229 -14.90 -5.68 -6.32
N ILE A 230 -15.65 -6.19 -7.32
CA ILE A 230 -15.40 -5.90 -8.74
C ILE A 230 -15.54 -4.40 -9.00
N THR A 231 -16.62 -3.78 -8.52
CA THR A 231 -16.86 -2.34 -8.66
C THR A 231 -15.71 -1.53 -8.07
N ARG A 232 -15.25 -1.90 -6.86
CA ARG A 232 -14.11 -1.25 -6.20
C ARG A 232 -12.82 -1.41 -7.00
N MET A 233 -12.56 -2.58 -7.58
CA MET A 233 -11.38 -2.82 -8.41
C MET A 233 -11.41 -2.04 -9.73
N GLU A 234 -12.57 -1.90 -10.35
CA GLU A 234 -12.76 -1.07 -11.56
C GLU A 234 -12.56 0.41 -11.25
N GLU A 235 -13.10 0.90 -10.14
CA GLU A 235 -12.86 2.28 -9.68
C GLU A 235 -11.38 2.50 -9.37
N ALA A 236 -10.69 1.54 -8.75
CA ALA A 236 -9.26 1.63 -8.51
C ALA A 236 -8.46 1.76 -9.82
N LYS A 237 -8.80 1.00 -10.86
CA LYS A 237 -8.16 1.11 -12.18
C LYS A 237 -8.40 2.48 -12.84
N LYS A 238 -9.59 3.05 -12.67
CA LYS A 238 -9.92 4.41 -13.20
C LYS A 238 -9.11 5.49 -12.49
N ARG A 239 -8.80 5.30 -11.19
CA ARG A 239 -8.08 6.25 -10.34
C ARG A 239 -6.59 6.04 -10.31
N ASP A 240 -6.05 5.03 -11.01
CA ASP A 240 -4.60 4.74 -11.05
C ASP A 240 -3.79 6.02 -11.31
N HIS A 241 -2.92 6.38 -10.37
CA HIS A 241 -2.12 7.60 -10.43
C HIS A 241 -1.22 7.68 -11.66
N ARG A 242 -0.78 6.54 -12.22
CA ARG A 242 0.03 6.50 -13.46
C ARG A 242 -0.78 6.98 -14.65
N LYS A 243 -2.02 6.56 -14.74
CA LYS A 243 -2.97 6.98 -15.77
C LYS A 243 -3.34 8.46 -15.58
N LEU A 244 -3.80 8.81 -14.39
CA LEU A 244 -4.21 10.19 -14.07
C LEU A 244 -3.03 11.17 -14.18
N GLY A 245 -1.84 10.77 -13.71
CA GLY A 245 -0.63 11.57 -13.79
C GLY A 245 -0.26 11.92 -15.23
N LYS A 246 -0.39 10.95 -16.15
CA LYS A 246 -0.20 11.18 -17.58
C LYS A 246 -1.29 12.08 -18.18
N GLU A 247 -2.57 11.80 -17.90
CA GLU A 247 -3.73 12.56 -18.41
C GLU A 247 -3.69 14.02 -17.93
N LEU A 248 -3.29 14.26 -16.68
CA LEU A 248 -3.23 15.60 -16.08
C LEU A 248 -1.89 16.31 -16.29
N GLY A 249 -0.89 15.64 -16.87
CA GLY A 249 0.43 16.21 -17.10
C GLY A 249 1.21 16.46 -15.80
N LEU A 250 1.14 15.54 -14.82
CA LEU A 250 1.79 15.70 -13.52
C LEU A 250 3.22 15.17 -13.51
N PHE A 251 3.45 13.97 -14.03
CA PHE A 251 4.75 13.31 -14.06
C PHE A 251 4.86 12.31 -15.22
N ALA A 252 6.08 11.90 -15.51
CA ALA A 252 6.41 10.86 -16.46
C ALA A 252 7.37 9.84 -15.86
N LEU A 253 7.26 8.59 -16.29
CA LEU A 253 8.22 7.51 -16.03
C LEU A 253 8.86 7.15 -17.37
N MET A 254 10.19 7.23 -17.46
CA MET A 254 10.93 7.13 -18.71
C MET A 254 11.91 5.94 -18.66
N GLU A 255 12.25 5.42 -19.83
CA GLU A 255 13.16 4.27 -19.97
C GLU A 255 14.60 4.62 -19.57
N GLU A 256 14.99 5.89 -19.70
CA GLU A 256 16.30 6.40 -19.29
C GLU A 256 16.53 6.37 -17.78
N GLY A 257 15.45 6.27 -16.99
CA GLY A 257 15.51 6.24 -15.52
C GLY A 257 14.42 5.36 -14.91
N PRO A 258 14.50 4.03 -14.99
CA PRO A 258 13.51 3.14 -14.37
C PRO A 258 13.45 3.34 -12.85
N GLY A 259 12.30 3.75 -12.34
CA GLY A 259 12.12 4.08 -10.93
C GLY A 259 12.54 5.49 -10.53
N PHE A 260 12.87 6.36 -11.49
CA PHE A 260 13.17 7.77 -11.27
C PHE A 260 12.06 8.62 -11.88
N PRO A 261 11.12 9.19 -11.11
CA PRO A 261 10.02 9.98 -11.66
C PRO A 261 10.47 11.36 -12.15
N PHE A 262 9.96 11.76 -13.31
CA PHE A 262 10.16 13.09 -13.89
C PHE A 262 8.90 13.92 -13.63
N PHE A 263 8.99 14.96 -12.80
CA PHE A 263 7.87 15.85 -12.56
C PHE A 263 7.73 16.87 -13.69
N LEU A 264 6.52 16.99 -14.23
CA LEU A 264 6.17 17.96 -15.27
C LEU A 264 5.71 19.28 -14.63
N PRO A 265 5.53 20.38 -15.37
CA PRO A 265 5.20 21.69 -14.80
C PRO A 265 4.01 21.68 -13.84
N LYS A 266 2.89 21.05 -14.21
CA LYS A 266 1.71 20.94 -13.33
C LYS A 266 1.96 20.07 -12.11
N GLY A 267 2.77 19.02 -12.26
CA GLY A 267 3.21 18.20 -11.14
C GLY A 267 4.12 18.95 -10.17
N MET A 268 5.00 19.83 -10.69
CA MET A 268 5.83 20.69 -9.85
C MET A 268 5.01 21.72 -9.08
N VAL A 269 3.94 22.27 -9.67
CA VAL A 269 3.00 23.14 -8.93
C VAL A 269 2.37 22.39 -7.78
N LEU A 270 1.81 21.20 -8.03
CA LEU A 270 1.22 20.36 -6.99
C LEU A 270 2.23 20.03 -5.88
N ARG A 271 3.45 19.62 -6.27
CA ARG A 271 4.53 19.27 -5.35
C ARG A 271 4.93 20.46 -4.48
N ASN A 272 5.16 21.63 -5.07
CA ASN A 272 5.57 22.83 -4.34
C ASN A 272 4.47 23.29 -3.38
N THR A 273 3.21 23.30 -3.79
CA THR A 273 2.07 23.63 -2.91
C THR A 273 2.00 22.68 -1.70
N LEU A 274 2.25 21.38 -1.91
CA LEU A 274 2.32 20.39 -0.83
C LEU A 274 3.51 20.68 0.11
N LEU A 275 4.68 21.03 -0.42
CA LEU A 275 5.87 21.37 0.37
C LEU A 275 5.72 22.67 1.15
N GLU A 276 5.03 23.68 0.58
CA GLU A 276 4.69 24.93 1.28
C GLU A 276 3.78 24.65 2.48
N TYR A 277 2.74 23.83 2.29
CA TYR A 277 1.88 23.37 3.37
C TYR A 277 2.68 22.62 4.45
N TRP A 278 3.55 21.70 4.05
CA TRP A 278 4.42 20.97 4.96
C TRP A 278 5.28 21.94 5.81
N ARG A 279 5.93 22.92 5.20
CA ARG A 279 6.74 23.94 5.92
C ARG A 279 5.92 24.76 6.88
N GLU A 280 4.71 25.17 6.49
CA GLU A 280 3.82 25.94 7.36
C GLU A 280 3.45 25.14 8.61
N VAL A 281 3.04 23.89 8.46
CA VAL A 281 2.68 23.03 9.59
C VAL A 281 3.89 22.79 10.48
N HIS A 282 5.03 22.42 9.92
CA HIS A 282 6.25 22.13 10.67
C HIS A 282 6.74 23.34 11.47
N LYS A 283 6.68 24.52 10.88
CA LYS A 283 7.01 25.76 11.59
C LYS A 283 6.14 25.97 12.83
N ARG A 284 4.83 25.70 12.74
CA ARG A 284 3.91 25.80 13.89
C ARG A 284 4.21 24.79 15.00
N TYR A 285 4.72 23.62 14.65
CA TYR A 285 5.14 22.58 15.60
C TYR A 285 6.59 22.75 16.07
N GLY A 286 7.25 23.87 15.74
CA GLY A 286 8.57 24.22 16.24
C GLY A 286 9.73 23.44 15.60
N TYR A 287 9.56 22.96 14.37
CA TYR A 287 10.65 22.35 13.62
C TYR A 287 11.52 23.39 12.94
N VAL A 288 12.83 23.11 12.90
CA VAL A 288 13.82 23.83 12.09
C VAL A 288 14.16 23.00 10.86
N GLU A 289 14.21 23.62 9.67
CA GLU A 289 14.53 22.93 8.43
C GLU A 289 16.04 22.90 8.23
N ILE A 290 16.61 21.72 7.96
CA ILE A 290 18.01 21.51 7.61
C ILE A 290 18.12 20.87 6.22
N SER A 291 19.33 20.79 5.68
CA SER A 291 19.63 20.07 4.46
C SER A 291 21.00 19.41 4.55
N THR A 292 21.09 18.14 4.21
CA THR A 292 22.34 17.37 4.24
C THR A 292 22.76 16.92 2.84
N PRO A 293 24.08 16.75 2.59
CA PRO A 293 24.58 16.34 1.28
C PRO A 293 24.04 14.98 0.83
N ILE A 294 23.88 14.82 -0.49
CA ILE A 294 23.40 13.55 -1.09
C ILE A 294 24.50 12.49 -1.08
N ILE A 295 25.74 12.87 -1.32
CA ILE A 295 26.91 11.97 -1.40
C ILE A 295 27.75 12.15 -0.15
N LEU A 296 27.99 11.07 0.57
CA LEU A 296 28.78 11.02 1.80
C LEU A 296 29.70 9.82 1.79
N ASN A 297 30.85 9.90 2.49
CA ASN A 297 31.86 8.86 2.50
C ASN A 297 31.38 7.56 3.18
N GLN A 298 32.00 6.46 2.84
CA GLN A 298 31.64 5.12 3.34
C GLN A 298 31.74 4.99 4.86
N GLU A 299 32.71 5.67 5.50
CA GLU A 299 32.92 5.59 6.96
C GLU A 299 31.69 6.00 7.75
N LEU A 300 30.94 7.02 7.27
CA LEU A 300 29.68 7.45 7.88
C LEU A 300 28.65 6.33 7.92
N TRP A 301 28.59 5.55 6.85
CA TRP A 301 27.62 4.44 6.69
C TRP A 301 28.01 3.23 7.52
N HIS A 302 29.30 2.96 7.74
CA HIS A 302 29.77 1.98 8.73
C HIS A 302 29.43 2.42 10.15
N ARG A 303 29.71 3.67 10.51
CA ARG A 303 29.36 4.23 11.83
C ARG A 303 27.88 4.06 12.14
N SER A 304 27.01 4.35 11.21
CA SER A 304 25.56 4.23 11.38
C SER A 304 25.04 2.79 11.27
N GLY A 305 25.83 1.81 10.83
CA GLY A 305 25.43 0.41 10.61
C GLY A 305 24.70 0.17 9.29
N HIS A 306 24.40 1.21 8.51
CA HIS A 306 23.70 1.04 7.23
C HIS A 306 24.50 0.23 6.22
N TRP A 307 25.84 0.29 6.26
CA TRP A 307 26.68 -0.48 5.37
C TRP A 307 26.57 -1.98 5.62
N ASP A 308 26.36 -2.39 6.86
CA ASP A 308 26.30 -3.81 7.26
C ASP A 308 24.90 -4.40 7.06
N HIS A 309 23.82 -3.60 7.30
CA HIS A 309 22.44 -4.07 7.30
C HIS A 309 21.62 -3.62 6.07
N TYR A 310 22.16 -2.70 5.23
CA TYR A 310 21.37 -2.09 4.15
C TYR A 310 22.12 -1.93 2.83
N LYS A 311 23.34 -2.49 2.70
CA LYS A 311 24.24 -2.27 1.55
C LYS A 311 23.62 -2.63 0.20
N ASP A 312 22.86 -3.70 0.11
CA ASP A 312 22.25 -4.17 -1.14
C ASP A 312 21.24 -3.16 -1.74
N ASN A 313 20.74 -2.26 -0.90
CA ASN A 313 19.84 -1.18 -1.31
C ASN A 313 20.54 0.17 -1.54
N MET A 314 21.87 0.22 -1.45
CA MET A 314 22.65 1.46 -1.60
C MET A 314 23.28 1.58 -2.98
N TYR A 315 23.29 2.81 -3.51
CA TYR A 315 24.14 3.18 -4.64
C TYR A 315 25.49 3.66 -4.12
N THR A 316 26.56 3.06 -4.63
CA THR A 316 27.92 3.41 -4.24
C THR A 316 28.72 3.93 -5.43
N THR A 317 29.76 4.73 -5.16
CA THR A 317 30.67 5.25 -6.17
C THR A 317 32.06 5.44 -5.56
N VAL A 318 33.08 5.52 -6.40
CA VAL A 318 34.47 5.82 -6.00
C VAL A 318 34.84 7.22 -6.50
N ILE A 319 35.34 8.06 -5.62
CA ILE A 319 35.80 9.43 -5.92
C ILE A 319 37.20 9.58 -5.31
N ASP A 320 38.20 9.90 -6.13
CA ASP A 320 39.60 10.10 -5.70
C ASP A 320 40.15 8.90 -4.89
N ASP A 321 39.87 7.68 -5.36
CA ASP A 321 40.24 6.39 -4.73
C ASP A 321 39.59 6.14 -3.35
N GLU A 322 38.57 6.92 -2.96
CA GLU A 322 37.79 6.71 -1.75
C GLU A 322 36.35 6.28 -2.09
N ASP A 323 35.78 5.39 -1.26
CA ASP A 323 34.41 4.90 -1.40
C ASP A 323 33.39 5.90 -0.83
N TYR A 324 32.37 6.20 -1.60
CA TYR A 324 31.22 7.04 -1.24
C TYR A 324 29.90 6.31 -1.50
N ALA A 325 28.88 6.72 -0.79
CA ALA A 325 27.51 6.30 -1.08
C ALA A 325 26.58 7.49 -1.29
N ILE A 326 25.62 7.28 -2.19
CA ILE A 326 24.46 8.16 -2.34
C ILE A 326 23.51 7.83 -1.19
N LYS A 327 23.13 8.81 -0.38
CA LYS A 327 22.38 8.58 0.86
C LYS A 327 21.07 7.81 0.62
N PRO A 328 20.86 6.66 1.28
CA PRO A 328 19.58 5.94 1.29
C PRO A 328 18.65 6.46 2.39
N MET A 329 19.18 7.21 3.35
CA MET A 329 18.52 7.78 4.53
C MET A 329 19.18 9.09 4.93
N ASN A 330 18.44 9.93 5.68
CA ASN A 330 18.91 11.27 6.09
C ASN A 330 19.54 11.28 7.50
N CYS A 331 19.20 10.30 8.34
CA CYS A 331 19.57 10.28 9.75
C CYS A 331 21.07 10.46 10.05
N PRO A 332 22.03 9.83 9.36
CA PRO A 332 23.45 10.05 9.65
C PRO A 332 23.87 11.51 9.42
N GLY A 333 23.36 12.14 8.35
CA GLY A 333 23.61 13.55 8.07
C GLY A 333 23.03 14.48 9.14
N GLY A 334 21.78 14.22 9.58
CA GLY A 334 21.13 14.97 10.65
C GLY A 334 21.88 14.89 11.98
N MET A 335 22.43 13.73 12.33
CA MET A 335 23.26 13.56 13.52
C MET A 335 24.58 14.32 13.44
N LEU A 336 25.20 14.41 12.25
CA LEU A 336 26.38 15.25 12.05
C LEU A 336 26.05 16.74 12.26
N VAL A 337 24.87 17.19 11.78
CA VAL A 337 24.41 18.58 12.01
C VAL A 337 24.20 18.84 13.50
N TYR A 338 23.53 17.95 14.23
CA TYR A 338 23.38 18.06 15.68
C TYR A 338 24.74 18.22 16.38
N LYS A 339 25.74 17.44 15.96
CA LYS A 339 27.06 17.41 16.61
C LYS A 339 27.93 18.65 16.35
N LEU A 340 27.54 19.55 15.42
CA LEU A 340 28.31 20.74 15.10
C LEU A 340 28.38 21.76 16.27
N GLU A 341 27.37 21.75 17.13
CA GLU A 341 27.26 22.69 18.25
C GLU A 341 26.98 21.94 19.56
N PRO A 342 27.44 22.45 20.70
CA PRO A 342 27.09 21.91 22.01
C PRO A 342 25.64 22.28 22.36
N HIS A 343 24.88 21.33 22.88
CA HIS A 343 23.49 21.52 23.27
C HIS A 343 23.30 21.46 24.78
N SER A 344 22.30 22.22 25.27
CA SER A 344 21.83 22.20 26.66
C SER A 344 20.47 21.52 26.75
N TYR A 345 20.17 20.88 27.88
CA TYR A 345 18.83 20.30 28.15
C TYR A 345 17.68 21.32 27.95
N ARG A 346 17.96 22.63 28.06
CA ARG A 346 16.97 23.70 27.85
C ARG A 346 16.56 23.87 26.39
N GLU A 347 17.39 23.43 25.47
CA GLU A 347 17.13 23.49 24.03
C GLU A 347 16.35 22.26 23.54
N LEU A 348 16.31 21.19 24.34
CA LEU A 348 15.60 19.97 24.03
C LEU A 348 14.10 20.06 24.40
N PRO A 349 13.18 19.53 23.61
CA PRO A 349 13.44 18.73 22.40
C PRO A 349 13.83 19.59 21.20
N LEU A 350 14.91 19.22 20.49
CA LEU A 350 15.34 19.84 19.26
C LEU A 350 14.78 19.07 18.07
N ARG A 351 13.94 19.72 17.26
CA ARG A 351 13.24 19.11 16.13
C ARG A 351 13.84 19.59 14.82
N MET A 352 14.66 18.76 14.18
CA MET A 352 15.31 19.04 12.89
C MET A 352 14.56 18.31 11.77
N ALA A 353 13.98 19.04 10.82
CA ALA A 353 13.25 18.49 9.68
C ALA A 353 14.05 18.67 8.38
N GLU A 354 13.94 17.73 7.47
CA GLU A 354 14.61 17.75 6.17
C GLU A 354 13.69 17.21 5.08
N LEU A 355 13.53 17.98 4.01
CA LEU A 355 13.01 17.45 2.74
C LEU A 355 14.15 16.76 2.00
N GLY A 356 14.52 15.59 2.50
CA GLY A 356 15.75 14.89 2.12
C GLY A 356 15.58 14.03 0.89
N LEU A 357 16.33 14.35 -0.19
CA LEU A 357 16.38 13.52 -1.39
C LEU A 357 17.24 12.29 -1.13
N VAL A 358 16.64 11.11 -1.22
CA VAL A 358 17.31 9.82 -1.00
C VAL A 358 17.18 8.89 -2.19
N HIS A 359 18.09 7.92 -2.29
CA HIS A 359 18.11 6.95 -3.37
C HIS A 359 18.21 5.53 -2.78
N ARG A 360 17.37 4.61 -3.27
CA ARG A 360 17.38 3.21 -2.87
C ARG A 360 17.34 2.31 -4.10
N HIS A 361 18.22 1.32 -4.12
CA HIS A 361 18.24 0.32 -5.19
C HIS A 361 17.09 -0.68 -5.02
N GLU A 362 15.90 -0.26 -5.42
CA GLU A 362 14.73 -1.14 -5.45
C GLU A 362 14.81 -2.10 -6.65
N LEU A 363 14.42 -3.35 -6.46
CA LEU A 363 14.37 -4.33 -7.55
C LEU A 363 13.37 -3.90 -8.64
N SER A 364 13.69 -4.14 -9.91
CA SER A 364 12.86 -3.72 -11.05
C SER A 364 11.42 -4.23 -10.96
N GLY A 365 11.23 -5.48 -10.50
CA GLY A 365 9.90 -6.08 -10.34
C GLY A 365 9.06 -5.48 -9.19
N ALA A 366 9.66 -4.71 -8.29
CA ALA A 366 8.98 -4.05 -7.20
C ALA A 366 8.53 -2.61 -7.54
N LEU A 367 9.03 -2.03 -8.63
CA LEU A 367 8.73 -0.64 -9.01
C LEU A 367 7.24 -0.47 -9.36
N HIS A 368 6.61 0.57 -8.83
CA HIS A 368 5.19 0.81 -9.07
C HIS A 368 4.83 2.30 -9.06
N GLY A 369 4.87 2.93 -10.24
CA GLY A 369 4.51 4.34 -10.39
C GLY A 369 5.27 5.25 -9.44
N LEU A 370 4.56 6.10 -8.67
CA LEU A 370 5.12 6.92 -7.59
C LEU A 370 5.13 6.19 -6.23
N PHE A 371 4.48 5.03 -6.11
CA PHE A 371 4.39 4.31 -4.84
C PHE A 371 5.69 3.60 -4.45
N ARG A 372 6.46 3.15 -5.44
CA ARG A 372 7.76 2.52 -5.21
C ARG A 372 8.75 2.94 -6.30
N VAL A 373 9.66 3.80 -5.91
CA VAL A 373 10.62 4.49 -6.77
C VAL A 373 12.04 4.33 -6.22
N ARG A 374 13.05 4.64 -7.04
CA ARG A 374 14.46 4.57 -6.67
C ARG A 374 15.04 5.91 -6.21
N CYS A 375 14.35 7.01 -6.51
CA CYS A 375 14.70 8.35 -6.09
C CYS A 375 13.45 9.03 -5.55
N PHE A 376 13.50 9.51 -4.31
CA PHE A 376 12.36 10.15 -3.67
C PHE A 376 12.78 11.12 -2.58
N THR A 377 11.89 12.05 -2.29
CA THR A 377 12.07 13.04 -1.22
C THR A 377 11.32 12.58 0.02
N GLN A 378 12.03 12.27 1.11
CA GLN A 378 11.41 12.03 2.40
C GLN A 378 11.09 13.35 3.10
N ASP A 379 9.94 13.43 3.73
CA ASP A 379 9.58 14.50 4.68
C ASP A 379 10.07 14.15 6.08
N ASP A 380 11.35 13.94 6.19
CA ASP A 380 12.02 13.38 7.34
C ASP A 380 12.20 14.40 8.46
N ALA A 381 12.22 13.94 9.71
CA ALA A 381 12.73 14.71 10.81
C ALA A 381 13.31 13.84 11.92
N HIS A 382 14.28 14.42 12.60
CA HIS A 382 14.96 13.84 13.74
C HIS A 382 14.72 14.72 14.96
N ILE A 383 14.14 14.15 16.00
CA ILE A 383 13.84 14.85 17.25
C ILE A 383 14.79 14.33 18.30
N PHE A 384 15.67 15.20 18.79
CA PHE A 384 16.60 14.89 19.87
C PHE A 384 16.00 15.39 21.18
N MET A 385 15.96 14.53 22.21
CA MET A 385 15.23 14.82 23.44
C MET A 385 15.84 14.10 24.65
N THR A 386 15.39 14.48 25.82
CA THR A 386 15.69 13.75 27.06
C THR A 386 14.72 12.57 27.23
N TRP A 387 15.06 11.63 28.12
CA TRP A 387 14.27 10.43 28.37
C TRP A 387 12.84 10.73 28.86
N ASP A 388 12.69 11.74 29.69
CA ASP A 388 11.39 12.16 30.24
C ASP A 388 10.49 12.87 29.22
N GLN A 389 11.04 13.34 28.10
CA GLN A 389 10.30 14.01 27.04
C GLN A 389 9.69 13.04 26.02
N MET A 390 10.11 11.77 26.00
CA MET A 390 9.76 10.80 24.94
C MET A 390 8.25 10.65 24.70
N GLU A 391 7.50 10.35 25.73
CA GLU A 391 6.05 10.13 25.58
C GLU A 391 5.35 11.38 25.06
N HIS A 392 5.70 12.56 25.59
CA HIS A 392 5.13 13.83 25.17
C HIS A 392 5.45 14.13 23.70
N GLU A 393 6.68 13.86 23.25
CA GLU A 393 7.09 14.10 21.85
C GLU A 393 6.43 13.13 20.89
N ILE A 394 6.28 11.84 21.25
CA ILE A 394 5.51 10.89 20.46
C ILE A 394 4.07 11.40 20.27
N GLN A 395 3.42 11.84 21.35
CA GLN A 395 2.07 12.41 21.29
C GLN A 395 1.99 13.67 20.42
N ASN A 396 3.00 14.55 20.48
CA ASN A 396 3.08 15.75 19.63
C ASN A 396 3.17 15.39 18.15
N VAL A 397 3.98 14.37 17.81
CA VAL A 397 4.09 13.89 16.44
C VAL A 397 2.77 13.27 15.96
N VAL A 398 2.08 12.51 16.81
CA VAL A 398 0.75 11.96 16.46
C VAL A 398 -0.28 13.05 16.23
N ARG A 399 -0.28 14.14 17.03
CA ARG A 399 -1.15 15.32 16.78
C ARG A 399 -0.84 15.99 15.43
N LEU A 400 0.46 16.11 15.09
CA LEU A 400 0.87 16.59 13.77
C LEU A 400 0.30 15.71 12.65
N PHE A 401 0.34 14.39 12.81
CA PHE A 401 -0.23 13.45 11.84
C PHE A 401 -1.74 13.60 11.71
N ASP A 402 -2.45 13.74 12.84
CA ASP A 402 -3.90 13.99 12.86
C ASP A 402 -4.26 15.25 12.06
N GLU A 403 -3.52 16.34 12.25
CA GLU A 403 -3.75 17.59 11.53
C GLU A 403 -3.51 17.43 10.05
N VAL A 404 -2.35 16.86 9.67
CA VAL A 404 -1.99 16.70 8.26
C VAL A 404 -2.99 15.79 7.55
N TYR A 405 -3.27 14.59 8.09
CA TYR A 405 -4.15 13.63 7.41
C TYR A 405 -5.59 14.11 7.34
N SER A 406 -6.08 14.81 8.37
CA SER A 406 -7.43 15.39 8.34
C SER A 406 -7.58 16.47 7.26
N THR A 407 -6.53 17.22 6.94
CA THR A 407 -6.55 18.22 5.85
C THR A 407 -6.85 17.56 4.50
N PHE A 408 -6.34 16.34 4.28
CA PHE A 408 -6.62 15.57 3.05
C PHE A 408 -7.87 14.68 3.15
N GLY A 409 -8.50 14.56 4.31
CA GLY A 409 -9.63 13.64 4.52
C GLY A 409 -9.23 12.17 4.58
N LEU A 410 -7.98 11.89 4.91
CA LEU A 410 -7.45 10.55 5.07
C LEU A 410 -7.65 10.08 6.53
N THR A 411 -8.04 8.82 6.69
CA THR A 411 -8.05 8.11 7.98
C THR A 411 -6.86 7.16 8.04
N TYR A 412 -6.53 6.65 9.24
CA TYR A 412 -5.41 5.74 9.37
C TYR A 412 -5.62 4.70 10.48
N GLN A 413 -4.85 3.62 10.40
CA GLN A 413 -4.65 2.64 11.46
C GLN A 413 -3.20 2.70 11.94
N ILE A 414 -2.99 2.45 13.24
CA ILE A 414 -1.66 2.42 13.85
C ILE A 414 -1.23 0.98 14.03
N GLU A 415 0.00 0.69 13.65
CA GLU A 415 0.66 -0.58 13.85
C GLU A 415 1.93 -0.37 14.69
N VAL A 416 2.10 -1.18 15.75
CA VAL A 416 3.31 -1.20 16.58
C VAL A 416 4.19 -2.34 16.11
N SER A 417 5.31 -2.03 15.49
CA SER A 417 6.26 -3.02 14.99
C SER A 417 7.36 -3.23 16.02
N THR A 418 7.53 -4.49 16.45
CA THR A 418 8.43 -4.88 17.55
C THR A 418 9.80 -5.33 17.03
N MET A 419 10.66 -5.79 17.94
CA MET A 419 12.05 -6.16 17.69
C MET A 419 12.20 -7.23 16.61
N PRO A 420 12.94 -6.98 15.51
CA PRO A 420 13.23 -7.98 14.49
C PRO A 420 14.33 -8.95 14.94
N GLU A 421 14.53 -10.03 14.18
CA GLU A 421 15.60 -11.00 14.44
C GLU A 421 17.00 -10.36 14.29
N ASP A 422 17.21 -9.59 13.20
CA ASP A 422 18.42 -8.80 12.96
C ASP A 422 18.26 -7.40 13.57
N HIS A 423 18.88 -7.16 14.72
CA HIS A 423 18.79 -5.89 15.46
C HIS A 423 20.06 -5.56 16.23
N ILE A 424 20.19 -4.30 16.61
CA ILE A 424 21.23 -3.80 17.53
C ILE A 424 20.62 -3.44 18.88
N GLY A 425 21.44 -3.49 19.94
CA GLY A 425 20.99 -3.21 21.33
C GLY A 425 20.46 -4.44 22.06
N ASP A 426 20.19 -4.28 23.34
CA ASP A 426 19.70 -5.34 24.22
C ASP A 426 18.16 -5.36 24.30
N LYS A 427 17.64 -6.53 24.68
CA LYS A 427 16.20 -6.74 24.77
C LYS A 427 15.49 -5.81 25.76
N GLU A 428 16.14 -5.46 26.87
CA GLU A 428 15.55 -4.61 27.91
C GLU A 428 15.30 -3.19 27.37
N THR A 429 16.25 -2.63 26.63
CA THR A 429 16.12 -1.35 25.92
C THR A 429 14.99 -1.40 24.89
N TRP A 430 14.90 -2.49 24.12
CA TRP A 430 13.82 -2.69 23.15
C TRP A 430 12.44 -2.78 23.78
N ASP A 431 12.30 -3.56 24.85
CA ASP A 431 11.04 -3.71 25.59
C ASP A 431 10.60 -2.34 26.16
N PHE A 432 11.51 -1.60 26.75
CA PHE A 432 11.24 -0.25 27.28
C PHE A 432 10.76 0.72 26.19
N ALA A 433 11.46 0.74 25.04
CA ALA A 433 11.10 1.59 23.90
C ALA A 433 9.73 1.23 23.34
N THR A 434 9.47 -0.08 23.16
CA THR A 434 8.19 -0.58 22.66
C THR A 434 7.03 -0.22 23.60
N ASP A 435 7.22 -0.39 24.91
CA ASP A 435 6.22 -0.04 25.93
C ASP A 435 5.96 1.46 25.99
N THR A 436 6.99 2.29 25.78
CA THR A 436 6.83 3.74 25.70
C THR A 436 5.96 4.16 24.50
N LEU A 437 6.20 3.55 23.33
CA LEU A 437 5.36 3.77 22.15
C LEU A 437 3.90 3.39 22.41
N LYS A 438 3.65 2.20 22.98
CA LYS A 438 2.30 1.73 23.31
C LYS A 438 1.58 2.67 24.28
N LYS A 439 2.22 3.03 25.40
CA LYS A 439 1.68 3.94 26.41
C LYS A 439 1.31 5.30 25.83
N ALA A 440 2.17 5.87 24.97
CA ALA A 440 1.90 7.16 24.33
C ALA A 440 0.61 7.11 23.50
N ILE A 441 0.36 6.02 22.76
CA ILE A 441 -0.85 5.84 21.95
C ILE A 441 -2.08 5.58 22.83
N GLU A 442 -1.95 4.73 23.85
CA GLU A 442 -3.02 4.43 24.81
C GLU A 442 -3.50 5.67 25.58
N HIS A 443 -2.57 6.52 26.05
CA HIS A 443 -2.90 7.78 26.72
C HIS A 443 -3.61 8.79 25.79
N MET A 444 -3.47 8.65 24.48
CA MET A 444 -4.24 9.44 23.50
C MET A 444 -5.62 8.80 23.19
N GLY A 445 -5.95 7.67 23.77
CA GLY A 445 -7.21 6.94 23.52
C GLY A 445 -7.30 6.32 22.13
N LYS A 446 -6.15 6.07 21.48
CA LYS A 446 -6.09 5.47 20.13
C LYS A 446 -5.83 3.96 20.25
N SER A 447 -6.38 3.21 19.29
CA SER A 447 -6.12 1.77 19.13
C SER A 447 -4.97 1.50 18.18
N TYR A 448 -4.31 0.37 18.38
CA TYR A 448 -3.25 -0.12 17.50
C TYR A 448 -3.32 -1.64 17.35
N VAL A 449 -2.63 -2.18 16.36
CA VAL A 449 -2.33 -3.60 16.21
C VAL A 449 -0.84 -3.85 16.42
N ILE A 450 -0.47 -5.07 16.82
CA ILE A 450 0.94 -5.46 16.96
C ILE A 450 1.38 -6.18 15.69
N ASN A 451 2.54 -5.78 15.16
CA ASN A 451 3.26 -6.48 14.11
C ASN A 451 4.60 -6.95 14.67
N GLU A 452 4.67 -8.22 15.02
CA GLU A 452 5.85 -8.77 15.64
C GLU A 452 7.00 -8.93 14.65
N GLY A 453 8.19 -8.43 15.04
CA GLY A 453 9.41 -8.61 14.27
C GLY A 453 9.61 -7.67 13.08
N ASP A 454 8.77 -6.64 12.90
CA ASP A 454 8.86 -5.70 11.76
C ASP A 454 9.47 -4.34 12.14
N GLY A 455 10.09 -4.23 13.32
CA GLY A 455 10.82 -3.03 13.74
C GLY A 455 12.02 -2.71 12.85
N ALA A 456 12.55 -1.49 12.94
CA ALA A 456 13.84 -1.18 12.32
C ALA A 456 14.98 -1.88 13.09
N PHE A 457 16.11 -2.12 12.45
CA PHE A 457 17.22 -2.81 13.13
C PHE A 457 17.75 -2.06 14.38
N TYR A 458 17.44 -0.79 14.53
CA TYR A 458 17.89 0.10 15.62
C TYR A 458 16.79 0.48 16.63
N GLY A 459 15.51 0.16 16.38
CA GLY A 459 14.43 0.47 17.32
C GLY A 459 13.02 0.12 16.84
N PRO A 460 12.06 0.05 17.78
CA PRO A 460 10.65 -0.19 17.47
C PRO A 460 10.02 1.01 16.77
N LYS A 461 8.93 0.77 16.05
CA LYS A 461 8.25 1.81 15.29
C LYS A 461 6.72 1.77 15.42
N LEU A 462 6.11 2.92 15.22
CA LEU A 462 4.69 3.07 14.91
C LEU A 462 4.55 3.34 13.43
N ASP A 463 3.85 2.47 12.73
CA ASP A 463 3.50 2.67 11.32
C ASP A 463 2.06 3.13 11.19
N PHE A 464 1.85 4.14 10.35
CA PHE A 464 0.54 4.73 10.09
C PHE A 464 0.09 4.34 8.69
N HIS A 465 -0.90 3.46 8.63
CA HIS A 465 -1.49 2.95 7.40
C HIS A 465 -2.68 3.81 7.01
N LEU A 466 -2.46 4.73 6.05
CA LEU A 466 -3.51 5.62 5.54
C LEU A 466 -4.53 4.85 4.73
N SER A 467 -5.81 5.12 4.97
CA SER A 467 -6.91 4.59 4.16
C SER A 467 -7.37 5.63 3.15
N ASP A 468 -7.37 5.26 1.87
CA ASP A 468 -7.89 6.10 0.79
C ASP A 468 -9.42 5.97 0.63
N SER A 469 -10.01 6.73 -0.29
CA SER A 469 -11.45 6.73 -0.57
C SER A 469 -12.00 5.39 -1.11
N LEU A 470 -11.14 4.44 -1.45
CA LEU A 470 -11.49 3.08 -1.88
C LEU A 470 -11.25 2.03 -0.78
N GLY A 471 -10.84 2.47 0.42
CA GLY A 471 -10.51 1.59 1.55
C GLY A 471 -9.21 0.80 1.37
N ARG A 472 -8.31 1.23 0.46
CA ARG A 472 -6.97 0.66 0.35
C ARG A 472 -6.06 1.33 1.38
N THR A 473 -5.11 0.58 1.91
CA THR A 473 -4.18 1.06 2.93
C THR A 473 -2.79 1.31 2.35
N TRP A 474 -2.15 2.41 2.80
CA TRP A 474 -0.84 2.85 2.35
C TRP A 474 0.01 3.23 3.57
N GLN A 475 1.08 2.51 3.83
CA GLN A 475 2.05 2.92 4.84
C GLN A 475 2.74 4.21 4.39
N CYS A 476 2.48 5.29 5.10
CA CYS A 476 3.07 6.61 4.84
C CYS A 476 3.78 7.15 6.08
N GLY A 477 3.05 7.44 7.14
CA GLY A 477 3.63 7.95 8.39
C GLY A 477 4.37 6.86 9.16
N THR A 478 5.48 7.22 9.78
CA THR A 478 6.22 6.34 10.68
C THR A 478 6.87 7.17 11.79
N ILE A 479 6.86 6.64 13.00
CA ILE A 479 7.59 7.14 14.18
C ILE A 479 8.48 6.01 14.66
N GLN A 480 9.80 6.22 14.69
CA GLN A 480 10.78 5.24 15.15
C GLN A 480 11.53 5.80 16.35
N LEU A 481 11.48 5.10 17.45
CA LEU A 481 12.23 5.49 18.66
C LEU A 481 13.61 4.84 18.62
N ASP A 482 14.65 5.65 18.77
CA ASP A 482 16.04 5.25 18.60
C ASP A 482 16.90 5.69 19.80
N MET A 483 17.49 4.71 20.45
CA MET A 483 18.41 4.89 21.56
C MET A 483 19.85 4.47 21.18
N GLN A 484 20.04 3.89 20.00
CA GLN A 484 21.28 3.28 19.56
C GLN A 484 22.16 4.26 18.75
N MET A 485 21.56 4.95 17.79
CA MET A 485 22.30 5.87 16.93
C MET A 485 22.92 7.05 17.67
N PRO A 486 22.26 7.68 18.67
CA PRO A 486 22.89 8.72 19.48
C PRO A 486 24.18 8.25 20.17
N GLU A 487 24.24 6.99 20.61
CA GLU A 487 25.46 6.40 21.18
C GLU A 487 26.53 6.19 20.11
N ARG A 488 26.18 5.59 18.98
CA ARG A 488 27.15 5.30 17.88
C ARG A 488 27.77 6.58 17.30
N PHE A 489 27.02 7.68 17.31
CA PHE A 489 27.50 8.99 16.86
C PHE A 489 28.11 9.83 17.95
N ASP A 490 28.12 9.31 19.19
CA ASP A 490 28.60 10.03 20.37
C ASP A 490 27.96 11.42 20.50
N LEU A 491 26.62 11.47 20.45
CA LEU A 491 25.84 12.68 20.62
C LEU A 491 25.69 12.97 22.12
N GLU A 492 25.80 14.25 22.50
CA GLU A 492 25.75 14.66 23.91
C GLU A 492 24.93 15.95 24.06
N TYR A 493 24.36 16.13 25.24
CA TYR A 493 23.86 17.42 25.72
C TYR A 493 24.28 17.65 27.17
N VAL A 494 24.34 18.91 27.62
CA VAL A 494 24.62 19.24 29.01
C VAL A 494 23.31 19.27 29.80
N GLY A 495 23.22 18.41 30.81
CA GLY A 495 22.07 18.32 31.71
C GLY A 495 21.95 19.45 32.71
N GLU A 496 20.88 19.46 33.51
CA GLU A 496 20.68 20.42 34.62
C GLU A 496 21.76 20.29 35.70
N ASP A 497 22.31 19.10 35.86
CA ASP A 497 23.41 18.76 36.76
C ASP A 497 24.80 19.24 36.26
N GLY A 498 24.85 19.87 35.08
CA GLY A 498 26.08 20.30 34.43
C GLY A 498 26.94 19.19 33.84
N GLN A 499 26.43 17.92 33.85
CA GLN A 499 27.11 16.78 33.25
C GLN A 499 26.64 16.55 31.82
N LYS A 500 27.44 15.78 31.07
CA LYS A 500 27.09 15.35 29.73
C LYS A 500 26.19 14.12 29.78
N HIS A 501 25.11 14.18 29.03
CA HIS A 501 24.12 13.11 28.91
C HIS A 501 23.89 12.72 27.44
N ARG A 502 23.43 11.49 27.20
CA ARG A 502 23.06 10.97 25.89
C ARG A 502 21.60 11.32 25.57
N PRO A 503 21.28 11.99 24.45
CA PRO A 503 19.90 12.19 24.04
C PRO A 503 19.31 10.89 23.53
N VAL A 504 17.96 10.81 23.58
CA VAL A 504 17.16 9.85 22.83
C VAL A 504 16.66 10.51 21.55
N MET A 505 16.41 9.73 20.52
CA MET A 505 16.02 10.27 19.23
C MET A 505 14.74 9.62 18.71
N ILE A 506 13.90 10.43 18.05
CA ILE A 506 12.81 9.96 17.20
C ILE A 506 13.18 10.27 15.75
N HIS A 507 13.09 9.25 14.89
CA HIS A 507 12.98 9.40 13.45
C HIS A 507 11.51 9.42 13.07
N ARG A 508 11.07 10.37 12.26
CA ARG A 508 9.68 10.37 11.82
C ARG A 508 9.52 10.91 10.40
N VAL A 509 8.56 10.35 9.69
CA VAL A 509 8.01 10.86 8.43
C VAL A 509 6.50 10.96 8.57
N VAL A 510 5.87 12.02 8.04
CA VAL A 510 4.41 12.20 8.04
C VAL A 510 3.83 11.67 6.73
N LEU A 511 4.38 12.13 5.62
CA LEU A 511 3.94 11.77 4.26
C LEU A 511 4.65 10.51 3.75
N GLY A 512 5.75 10.14 4.36
CA GLY A 512 6.64 9.05 3.96
C GLY A 512 7.60 9.48 2.86
N SER A 513 7.18 9.44 1.62
CA SER A 513 7.83 10.17 0.53
C SER A 513 6.81 11.09 -0.16
N ILE A 514 7.29 12.23 -0.61
CA ILE A 514 6.46 13.20 -1.35
C ILE A 514 5.87 12.55 -2.60
N GLU A 515 6.65 11.75 -3.29
CA GLU A 515 6.25 11.03 -4.50
C GLU A 515 5.11 10.05 -4.20
N ARG A 516 5.27 9.18 -3.18
CA ARG A 516 4.22 8.24 -2.77
C ARG A 516 2.96 8.97 -2.33
N PHE A 517 3.10 10.02 -1.54
CA PHE A 517 1.95 10.79 -1.07
C PHE A 517 1.21 11.49 -2.21
N ILE A 518 1.91 12.05 -3.20
CA ILE A 518 1.30 12.58 -4.43
C ILE A 518 0.53 11.48 -5.17
N GLY A 519 1.09 10.28 -5.26
CA GLY A 519 0.38 9.12 -5.82
C GLY A 519 -0.91 8.81 -5.05
N VAL A 520 -0.84 8.74 -3.72
CA VAL A 520 -1.98 8.46 -2.83
C VAL A 520 -3.08 9.51 -3.00
N ILE A 521 -2.76 10.80 -2.91
CA ILE A 521 -3.78 11.87 -3.04
C ILE A 521 -4.32 11.99 -4.48
N THR A 522 -3.52 11.64 -5.50
CA THR A 522 -4.00 11.59 -6.88
C THR A 522 -5.09 10.53 -7.05
N GLU A 523 -4.92 9.35 -6.46
CA GLU A 523 -5.92 8.29 -6.49
C GLU A 523 -7.10 8.58 -5.54
N HIS A 524 -6.83 9.12 -4.35
CA HIS A 524 -7.83 9.49 -3.36
C HIS A 524 -8.83 10.51 -3.91
N PHE A 525 -8.34 11.57 -4.54
CA PHE A 525 -9.17 12.60 -5.18
C PHE A 525 -9.56 12.27 -6.63
N ALA A 526 -9.16 11.11 -7.17
CA ALA A 526 -9.36 10.77 -8.59
C ALA A 526 -8.86 11.87 -9.56
N GLY A 527 -7.75 12.53 -9.20
CA GLY A 527 -7.18 13.67 -9.93
C GLY A 527 -7.94 14.99 -9.77
N ALA A 528 -9.09 14.98 -9.09
CA ALA A 528 -9.91 16.18 -8.82
C ALA A 528 -9.45 16.84 -7.51
N PHE A 529 -8.21 17.33 -7.49
CA PHE A 529 -7.63 17.95 -6.30
C PHE A 529 -8.48 19.08 -5.73
N PRO A 530 -8.52 19.28 -4.40
CA PRO A 530 -9.09 20.47 -3.77
C PRO A 530 -8.52 21.75 -4.39
N THR A 531 -9.29 22.83 -4.39
CA THR A 531 -8.91 24.08 -5.06
C THR A 531 -7.54 24.60 -4.65
N TRP A 532 -7.19 24.51 -3.37
CA TRP A 532 -5.89 24.96 -2.86
C TRP A 532 -4.71 24.15 -3.41
N LEU A 533 -4.91 22.86 -3.75
CA LEU A 533 -3.88 21.97 -4.31
C LEU A 533 -3.87 21.94 -5.84
N ALA A 534 -4.98 22.28 -6.50
CA ALA A 534 -5.12 22.13 -7.94
C ALA A 534 -4.02 22.89 -8.72
N PRO A 535 -3.29 22.26 -9.66
CA PRO A 535 -2.27 22.94 -10.46
C PRO A 535 -2.79 24.16 -11.21
N VAL A 536 -4.03 24.08 -11.71
CA VAL A 536 -4.79 25.19 -12.28
C VAL A 536 -6.06 25.30 -11.48
N GLN A 537 -6.31 26.43 -10.83
CA GLN A 537 -7.46 26.65 -9.98
C GLN A 537 -8.64 27.23 -10.74
N VAL A 538 -8.36 28.11 -11.70
CA VAL A 538 -9.33 28.82 -12.50
C VAL A 538 -8.96 28.77 -13.97
N LYS A 539 -9.93 28.42 -14.83
CA LYS A 539 -9.81 28.51 -16.29
C LYS A 539 -10.74 29.61 -16.77
N VAL A 540 -10.18 30.67 -17.37
CA VAL A 540 -11.00 31.75 -17.95
C VAL A 540 -11.26 31.44 -19.42
N LEU A 541 -12.51 31.48 -19.82
CA LEU A 541 -13.00 31.06 -21.13
C LEU A 541 -13.64 32.24 -21.86
N PRO A 542 -12.93 32.95 -22.74
CA PRO A 542 -13.55 33.96 -23.60
C PRO A 542 -14.58 33.30 -24.52
N LEU A 543 -15.78 33.86 -24.58
CA LEU A 543 -16.86 33.40 -25.48
C LEU A 543 -16.61 33.86 -26.93
N THR A 544 -16.01 35.04 -27.11
CA THR A 544 -15.65 35.62 -28.37
C THR A 544 -14.26 36.27 -28.28
N ASP A 545 -13.57 36.49 -29.42
CA ASP A 545 -12.28 37.18 -29.44
C ASP A 545 -12.35 38.61 -28.87
N ARG A 546 -13.51 39.25 -28.91
CA ARG A 546 -13.74 40.60 -28.33
C ARG A 546 -13.58 40.61 -26.79
N THR A 547 -13.86 39.51 -26.13
CA THR A 547 -13.73 39.42 -24.68
C THR A 547 -12.38 38.88 -24.21
N ALA A 548 -11.47 38.55 -25.14
CA ALA A 548 -10.14 38.00 -24.85
C ALA A 548 -9.32 38.89 -23.90
N GLN A 549 -9.24 40.21 -24.22
CA GLN A 549 -8.49 41.17 -23.40
C GLN A 549 -9.06 41.30 -21.99
N VAL A 550 -10.40 41.25 -21.83
CA VAL A 550 -11.05 41.29 -20.53
C VAL A 550 -10.71 40.02 -19.72
N CYS A 551 -10.68 38.86 -20.41
CA CYS A 551 -10.29 37.59 -19.78
C CYS A 551 -8.83 37.62 -19.29
N ASP A 552 -7.91 38.24 -20.07
CA ASP A 552 -6.53 38.41 -19.64
C ASP A 552 -6.39 39.33 -18.43
N ASN A 553 -7.16 40.42 -18.38
CA ASN A 553 -7.21 41.30 -17.22
C ASN A 553 -7.74 40.57 -15.97
N ILE A 554 -8.82 39.78 -16.10
CA ILE A 554 -9.37 38.95 -15.02
C ILE A 554 -8.31 37.95 -14.54
N ALA A 555 -7.62 37.29 -15.45
CA ALA A 555 -6.58 36.35 -15.12
C ALA A 555 -5.41 37.01 -14.37
N SER A 556 -4.99 38.19 -14.82
CA SER A 556 -3.92 38.98 -14.13
C SER A 556 -4.35 39.39 -12.72
N GLU A 557 -5.57 39.86 -12.54
CA GLU A 557 -6.07 40.24 -11.20
C GLU A 557 -6.14 39.04 -10.25
N LEU A 558 -6.49 37.86 -10.73
CA LEU A 558 -6.52 36.64 -9.95
C LEU A 558 -5.10 36.11 -9.64
N ASP A 559 -4.18 36.23 -10.61
CA ASP A 559 -2.78 35.84 -10.44
C ASP A 559 -2.05 36.74 -9.42
N GLU A 560 -2.33 38.04 -9.42
CA GLU A 560 -1.81 38.97 -8.40
C GLU A 560 -2.25 38.60 -6.97
N LEU A 561 -3.36 37.89 -6.82
CA LEU A 561 -3.81 37.33 -5.55
C LEU A 561 -3.17 35.97 -5.21
N GLY A 562 -2.25 35.48 -6.03
CA GLY A 562 -1.58 34.18 -5.86
C GLY A 562 -2.40 32.99 -6.34
N LEU A 563 -3.46 33.21 -7.11
CA LEU A 563 -4.27 32.14 -7.71
C LEU A 563 -3.63 31.66 -9.01
N ARG A 564 -3.71 30.39 -9.29
CA ARG A 564 -3.17 29.74 -10.50
C ARG A 564 -4.23 29.73 -11.59
N VAL A 565 -4.08 30.61 -12.57
CA VAL A 565 -5.11 30.91 -13.59
C VAL A 565 -4.57 30.64 -14.98
N GLU A 566 -5.39 30.09 -15.86
CA GLU A 566 -5.11 29.95 -17.28
C GLU A 566 -6.25 30.55 -18.11
N VAL A 567 -5.93 31.23 -19.23
CA VAL A 567 -6.92 31.69 -20.21
C VAL A 567 -6.89 30.77 -21.42
N ASP A 568 -8.05 30.35 -21.91
CA ASP A 568 -8.16 29.51 -23.10
C ASP A 568 -8.42 30.34 -24.35
N HIS A 569 -7.36 30.80 -25.01
CA HIS A 569 -7.40 31.60 -26.22
C HIS A 569 -7.68 30.82 -27.52
N ARG A 570 -7.81 29.47 -27.42
CA ARG A 570 -8.02 28.66 -28.64
C ARG A 570 -9.34 29.06 -29.31
N ASN A 571 -9.32 29.10 -30.64
CA ASN A 571 -10.52 29.35 -31.43
C ASN A 571 -11.38 28.07 -31.52
N GLU A 572 -12.00 27.71 -30.40
CA GLU A 572 -12.82 26.52 -30.24
C GLU A 572 -14.20 26.87 -29.69
N LYS A 573 -15.19 26.00 -29.93
CA LYS A 573 -16.52 26.15 -29.37
C LYS A 573 -16.49 26.12 -27.85
N LEU A 574 -17.27 26.99 -27.18
CA LEU A 574 -17.34 27.04 -25.71
C LEU A 574 -17.57 25.67 -25.07
N GLY A 575 -18.48 24.85 -25.61
CA GLY A 575 -18.75 23.50 -25.08
C GLY A 575 -17.52 22.59 -25.13
N TYR A 576 -16.65 22.75 -26.13
CA TYR A 576 -15.38 22.02 -26.19
C TYR A 576 -14.40 22.50 -25.12
N LYS A 577 -14.23 23.81 -24.97
CA LYS A 577 -13.37 24.42 -23.93
C LYS A 577 -13.80 23.99 -22.52
N ILE A 578 -15.11 24.00 -22.23
CA ILE A 578 -15.66 23.54 -20.96
C ILE A 578 -15.35 22.06 -20.75
N ARG A 579 -15.56 21.20 -21.75
CA ARG A 579 -15.27 19.77 -21.67
C ARG A 579 -13.80 19.50 -21.39
N GLU A 580 -12.89 20.20 -22.07
CA GLU A 580 -11.45 20.07 -21.85
C GLU A 580 -11.06 20.49 -20.42
N ALA A 581 -11.59 21.59 -19.90
CA ALA A 581 -11.36 22.02 -18.54
C ALA A 581 -11.91 21.00 -17.50
N GLN A 582 -13.05 20.37 -17.79
CA GLN A 582 -13.60 19.29 -16.97
C GLN A 582 -12.71 18.04 -17.00
N LEU A 583 -12.18 17.65 -18.15
CA LEU A 583 -11.22 16.53 -18.28
C LEU A 583 -9.93 16.80 -17.50
N GLN A 584 -9.47 18.06 -17.48
CA GLN A 584 -8.33 18.50 -16.66
C GLN A 584 -8.65 18.66 -15.17
N ARG A 585 -9.89 18.34 -14.74
CA ARG A 585 -10.35 18.43 -13.35
C ARG A 585 -10.20 19.81 -12.71
N ILE A 586 -10.24 20.88 -13.51
CA ILE A 586 -10.10 22.26 -13.02
C ILE A 586 -11.27 22.63 -12.11
N PRO A 587 -11.02 23.20 -10.90
CA PRO A 587 -12.07 23.53 -9.93
C PRO A 587 -13.09 24.53 -10.46
N TYR A 588 -12.63 25.63 -11.08
CA TYR A 588 -13.47 26.71 -11.54
C TYR A 588 -13.23 27.09 -13.00
N MET A 589 -14.31 27.42 -13.71
CA MET A 589 -14.28 28.02 -15.02
C MET A 589 -15.06 29.34 -14.96
N LEU A 590 -14.47 30.41 -15.50
CA LEU A 590 -15.11 31.72 -15.67
C LEU A 590 -15.39 31.91 -17.16
N VAL A 591 -16.65 31.83 -17.55
CA VAL A 591 -17.08 32.12 -18.92
C VAL A 591 -17.38 33.61 -19.02
N VAL A 592 -16.80 34.28 -20.03
CA VAL A 592 -16.97 35.74 -20.20
C VAL A 592 -17.44 36.04 -21.63
N GLY A 593 -18.67 36.43 -21.76
CA GLY A 593 -19.29 36.92 -22.99
C GLY A 593 -19.48 38.44 -23.02
N ASP A 594 -19.91 38.98 -24.13
CA ASP A 594 -20.13 40.42 -24.28
C ASP A 594 -21.09 40.99 -23.23
N ARG A 595 -22.18 40.24 -22.92
CA ARG A 595 -23.17 40.62 -21.88
C ARG A 595 -22.60 40.61 -20.48
N ASP A 596 -21.68 39.68 -20.20
CA ASP A 596 -21.02 39.60 -18.89
C ASP A 596 -20.13 40.83 -18.68
N VAL A 597 -19.41 41.26 -19.74
CA VAL A 597 -18.61 42.49 -19.73
C VAL A 597 -19.48 43.72 -19.51
N GLU A 598 -20.59 43.86 -20.25
CA GLU A 598 -21.54 44.98 -20.12
C GLU A 598 -22.12 45.10 -18.69
N ASN A 599 -22.35 43.96 -18.04
CA ASN A 599 -22.94 43.90 -16.69
C ASN A 599 -21.89 43.89 -15.57
N GLY A 600 -20.60 43.85 -15.88
CA GLY A 600 -19.54 43.79 -14.89
C GLY A 600 -19.51 42.48 -14.07
N VAL A 601 -19.90 41.36 -14.69
CA VAL A 601 -19.98 40.05 -14.05
C VAL A 601 -19.18 39.00 -14.81
N VAL A 602 -19.00 37.83 -14.18
CA VAL A 602 -18.45 36.62 -14.79
C VAL A 602 -19.42 35.47 -14.55
N SER A 603 -19.61 34.64 -15.57
CA SER A 603 -20.43 33.43 -15.45
C SER A 603 -19.59 32.30 -14.89
N VAL A 604 -19.86 31.90 -13.66
CA VAL A 604 -19.02 30.95 -12.88
C VAL A 604 -19.57 29.53 -13.01
N ARG A 605 -18.70 28.61 -13.34
CA ARG A 605 -18.98 27.16 -13.28
C ARG A 605 -17.98 26.49 -12.34
N SER A 606 -18.46 25.71 -11.42
CA SER A 606 -17.61 24.88 -10.56
C SER A 606 -17.63 23.42 -11.03
N ARG A 607 -16.54 22.72 -10.80
CA ARG A 607 -16.40 21.28 -11.07
C ARG A 607 -17.50 20.48 -10.36
N LYS A 608 -17.83 20.83 -9.13
CA LYS A 608 -18.76 20.12 -8.26
C LYS A 608 -20.20 20.62 -8.37
N GLY A 609 -20.38 21.92 -8.33
CA GLY A 609 -21.71 22.56 -8.30
C GLY A 609 -22.32 22.85 -9.69
N GLY A 610 -21.58 22.58 -10.78
CA GLY A 610 -22.03 22.90 -12.13
C GLY A 610 -22.07 24.41 -12.37
N ASP A 611 -23.15 24.88 -12.97
CA ASP A 611 -23.36 26.31 -13.23
C ASP A 611 -23.80 27.04 -11.97
N LEU A 612 -22.98 27.98 -11.48
CA LEU A 612 -23.25 28.81 -10.32
C LEU A 612 -23.92 30.17 -10.67
N GLY A 613 -24.11 30.42 -11.97
CA GLY A 613 -24.64 31.67 -12.47
C GLY A 613 -23.61 32.79 -12.55
N ALA A 614 -24.11 34.00 -12.83
CA ALA A 614 -23.33 35.21 -12.94
C ALA A 614 -23.12 35.87 -11.56
N MET A 615 -21.89 36.31 -11.30
CA MET A 615 -21.53 37.08 -10.10
C MET A 615 -20.44 38.10 -10.43
N THR A 616 -20.25 39.09 -9.55
CA THR A 616 -19.13 40.03 -9.73
C THR A 616 -17.78 39.32 -9.53
N LEU A 617 -16.73 39.81 -10.16
CA LEU A 617 -15.40 39.27 -9.98
C LEU A 617 -14.94 39.32 -8.52
N ASP A 618 -15.29 40.38 -7.78
CA ASP A 618 -14.96 40.50 -6.35
C ASP A 618 -15.65 39.43 -5.50
N ALA A 619 -16.93 39.15 -5.74
CA ALA A 619 -17.63 38.06 -5.05
C ALA A 619 -17.00 36.69 -5.33
N PHE A 620 -16.52 36.46 -6.57
CA PHE A 620 -15.77 35.25 -6.90
C PHE A 620 -14.41 35.19 -6.20
N LYS A 621 -13.68 36.32 -6.15
CA LYS A 621 -12.39 36.42 -5.42
C LYS A 621 -12.56 36.08 -3.94
N GLU A 622 -13.53 36.65 -3.25
CA GLU A 622 -13.82 36.36 -1.85
C GLU A 622 -14.09 34.86 -1.64
N LYS A 623 -14.93 34.27 -2.50
CA LYS A 623 -15.28 32.85 -2.43
C LYS A 623 -14.06 31.94 -2.58
N ILE A 624 -13.28 32.12 -3.64
CA ILE A 624 -12.16 31.23 -3.92
C ILE A 624 -11.01 31.40 -2.93
N LEU A 625 -10.74 32.62 -2.48
CA LEU A 625 -9.69 32.90 -1.49
C LEU A 625 -10.04 32.29 -0.12
N GLU A 626 -11.30 32.34 0.29
CA GLU A 626 -11.73 31.67 1.53
C GLU A 626 -11.59 30.14 1.42
N GLU A 627 -11.96 29.57 0.28
CA GLU A 627 -11.80 28.13 0.00
C GLU A 627 -10.32 27.69 0.02
N VAL A 628 -9.44 28.49 -0.59
CA VAL A 628 -7.98 28.24 -0.56
C VAL A 628 -7.42 28.39 0.85
N LYS A 629 -7.80 29.44 1.56
CA LYS A 629 -7.33 29.74 2.93
C LYS A 629 -7.72 28.65 3.93
N THR A 630 -8.96 28.20 3.85
CA THR A 630 -9.49 27.15 4.74
C THR A 630 -9.07 25.74 4.32
N ARG A 631 -8.41 25.59 3.18
CA ARG A 631 -8.06 24.30 2.57
C ARG A 631 -9.28 23.39 2.43
N ALA A 632 -10.41 23.99 2.06
CA ALA A 632 -11.63 23.24 1.86
C ALA A 632 -11.40 22.09 0.87
N ARG A 633 -11.94 20.92 1.21
CA ARG A 633 -11.81 19.72 0.37
C ARG A 633 -12.87 19.65 -0.73
N ASP A 634 -13.89 20.45 -0.58
CA ASP A 634 -15.08 20.49 -1.45
C ASP A 634 -15.25 21.85 -2.09
#